data_f247013256f9ab6c0e26668607e00af5
#
_entry.id   f247013256f9ab6c0e26668607e00af5
#
_cell.length_a   1.000
_cell.length_b   1.000
_cell.length_c   1.000
_cell.angle_alpha   90.00
_cell.angle_beta   90.00
_cell.angle_gamma   90.00
#
_symmetry.space_group_name_H-M   'P 1'
#
loop_
_entity.id
_entity.type
_entity.pdbx_description
1 polymer ?
#
loop_
_entity_poly.entity_id
_entity_poly.type
_entity_poly.pdbx_seq_one_letter_code
_entity_poly.pdbx_strand_id
1 'polypeptide(L)'
;ATWLIENSKKEFNTEKIIIGGESAGANLSAVTLLRLKSKGLLDTIKGANLIYGSYDARLTPSAIRQEGSDEIFLLSYAMIRKFRDSYFQGDVDKSLPDVSPIQGDLSGMPPALFTVGTRDLLLDDSLFMFGRWLSYGSNAEIIIVPGADHAFNAFPSETTTLVENKINEFLQSVL
;
A
#
# COMPACT_ATOMS: atom_id res chain seq x y z
N ALA A 1 10.71 3.89 11.43
CA ALA A 1 9.56 4.73 11.79
C ALA A 1 9.69 5.25 13.23
N THR A 2 9.85 4.39 14.23
CA THR A 2 9.93 4.81 15.65
C THR A 2 11.00 5.90 15.88
N TRP A 3 12.22 5.69 15.39
CA TRP A 3 13.29 6.72 15.50
C TRP A 3 12.87 8.05 14.86
N LEU A 4 12.22 8.02 13.69
CA LEU A 4 11.77 9.24 13.02
C LEU A 4 10.73 9.98 13.87
N ILE A 5 9.76 9.26 14.45
CA ILE A 5 8.74 9.84 15.34
C ILE A 5 9.38 10.53 16.53
N GLU A 6 10.36 9.89 17.16
CA GLU A 6 11.05 10.41 18.37
C GLU A 6 11.98 11.59 18.07
N ASN A 7 12.48 11.71 16.84
CA ASN A 7 13.53 12.68 16.50
C ASN A 7 13.11 13.73 15.46
N SER A 8 11.95 13.60 14.83
CA SER A 8 11.54 14.47 13.71
C SER A 8 11.50 15.94 14.07
N LYS A 9 11.04 16.28 15.28
CA LYS A 9 11.03 17.66 15.76
C LYS A 9 12.43 18.25 15.85
N LYS A 10 13.37 17.49 16.39
CA LYS A 10 14.75 17.93 16.58
C LYS A 10 15.52 17.99 15.26
N GLU A 11 15.41 16.96 14.43
CA GLU A 11 16.24 16.79 13.23
C GLU A 11 15.65 17.53 12.01
N PHE A 12 14.32 17.63 11.90
CA PHE A 12 13.62 18.18 10.73
C PHE A 12 12.68 19.34 11.05
N ASN A 13 12.61 19.77 12.33
CA ASN A 13 11.72 20.82 12.82
C ASN A 13 10.24 20.60 12.46
N THR A 14 9.78 19.33 12.41
CA THR A 14 8.41 18.96 12.15
C THR A 14 7.96 17.81 13.04
N GLU A 15 6.66 17.76 13.34
CA GLU A 15 5.98 16.63 13.99
C GLU A 15 4.94 16.00 13.05
N LYS A 16 4.90 16.46 11.79
CA LYS A 16 3.99 15.95 10.77
C LYS A 16 4.73 14.92 9.92
N ILE A 17 4.32 13.68 10.03
CA ILE A 17 4.92 12.55 9.32
C ILE A 17 3.85 11.88 8.47
N ILE A 18 4.19 11.62 7.22
CA ILE A 18 3.41 10.79 6.31
C ILE A 18 4.21 9.52 6.04
N ILE A 19 3.53 8.39 5.96
CA ILE A 19 4.13 7.14 5.52
C ILE A 19 3.63 6.80 4.11
N GLY A 20 4.47 6.19 3.29
CA GLY A 20 4.05 5.76 1.97
C GLY A 20 5.00 4.79 1.33
N GLY A 21 4.56 4.23 0.22
CA GLY A 21 5.36 3.32 -0.58
C GLY A 21 4.60 2.74 -1.75
N GLU A 22 5.36 2.11 -2.61
CA GLU A 22 4.88 1.46 -3.83
C GLU A 22 5.06 -0.05 -3.72
N SER A 23 4.14 -0.82 -4.24
CA SER A 23 4.22 -2.28 -4.32
C SER A 23 4.54 -2.91 -2.96
N ALA A 24 5.66 -3.59 -2.81
CA ALA A 24 6.16 -4.10 -1.53
C ALA A 24 6.34 -2.98 -0.48
N GLY A 25 6.71 -1.76 -0.90
CA GLY A 25 6.82 -0.60 -0.01
C GLY A 25 5.48 -0.18 0.59
N ALA A 26 4.38 -0.31 -0.14
CA ALA A 26 3.04 -0.06 0.37
C ALA A 26 2.61 -1.14 1.39
N ASN A 27 2.96 -2.41 1.16
CA ASN A 27 2.81 -3.47 2.16
C ASN A 27 3.57 -3.14 3.45
N LEU A 28 4.87 -2.82 3.33
CA LEU A 28 5.71 -2.46 4.48
C LEU A 28 5.18 -1.23 5.22
N SER A 29 4.61 -0.26 4.52
CA SER A 29 3.97 0.90 5.12
C SER A 29 2.74 0.51 5.94
N ALA A 30 1.86 -0.34 5.39
CA ALA A 30 0.69 -0.83 6.10
C ALA A 30 1.06 -1.66 7.35
N VAL A 31 2.02 -2.57 7.24
CA VAL A 31 2.55 -3.34 8.38
C VAL A 31 3.19 -2.41 9.42
N THR A 32 3.92 -1.39 8.98
CA THR A 32 4.52 -0.40 9.89
C THR A 32 3.44 0.34 10.66
N LEU A 33 2.35 0.75 10.03
CA LEU A 33 1.21 1.40 10.70
C LEU A 33 0.60 0.49 11.76
N LEU A 34 0.36 -0.80 11.45
CA LEU A 34 -0.15 -1.77 12.43
C LEU A 34 0.78 -1.91 13.64
N ARG A 35 2.10 -1.95 13.39
CA ARG A 35 3.11 -2.01 14.47
C ARG A 35 3.22 -0.70 15.27
N LEU A 36 3.04 0.46 14.63
CA LEU A 36 2.98 1.74 15.33
C LEU A 36 1.73 1.84 16.20
N LYS A 37 0.58 1.36 15.69
CA LYS A 37 -0.66 1.26 16.45
C LYS A 37 -0.46 0.44 17.74
N SER A 38 0.14 -0.74 17.64
CA SER A 38 0.40 -1.59 18.80
C SER A 38 1.32 -0.96 19.86
N LYS A 39 2.10 0.05 19.46
CA LYS A 39 2.98 0.84 20.34
C LYS A 39 2.36 2.16 20.82
N GLY A 40 1.14 2.49 20.42
CA GLY A 40 0.51 3.78 20.75
C GLY A 40 1.18 4.98 20.07
N LEU A 41 1.83 4.79 18.92
CA LEU A 41 2.58 5.83 18.21
C LEU A 41 1.89 6.28 16.90
N LEU A 42 0.67 5.82 16.64
CA LEU A 42 -0.01 6.04 15.36
C LEU A 42 -0.44 7.50 15.15
N ASP A 43 -0.79 8.22 16.20
CA ASP A 43 -1.30 9.62 16.16
C ASP A 43 -0.32 10.61 15.52
N THR A 44 0.96 10.27 15.51
CA THR A 44 2.01 11.08 14.89
C THR A 44 1.95 11.02 13.37
N ILE A 45 1.39 9.94 12.81
CA ILE A 45 1.29 9.76 11.35
C ILE A 45 0.03 10.47 10.86
N LYS A 46 0.21 11.44 9.96
CA LYS A 46 -0.87 12.31 9.46
C LYS A 46 -1.56 11.76 8.22
N GLY A 47 -0.91 10.88 7.48
CA GLY A 47 -1.47 10.26 6.28
C GLY A 47 -0.64 9.08 5.78
N ALA A 48 -1.25 8.30 4.90
CA ALA A 48 -0.60 7.18 4.21
C ALA A 48 -0.82 7.26 2.70
N ASN A 49 0.25 7.20 1.90
CA ASN A 49 0.17 7.12 0.44
C ASN A 49 0.59 5.70 -0.02
N LEU A 50 -0.37 4.92 -0.47
CA LEU A 50 -0.26 3.48 -0.67
C LEU A 50 -0.50 3.12 -2.15
N ILE A 51 0.57 2.98 -2.93
CA ILE A 51 0.51 2.83 -4.38
C ILE A 51 0.67 1.35 -4.74
N TYR A 52 -0.33 0.78 -5.41
CA TYR A 52 -0.44 -0.61 -5.91
C TYR A 52 0.19 -1.65 -4.97
N GLY A 53 -0.15 -1.61 -3.68
CA GLY A 53 0.43 -2.49 -2.68
C GLY A 53 -0.07 -3.93 -2.73
N SER A 54 0.78 -4.86 -2.28
CA SER A 54 0.41 -6.26 -2.05
C SER A 54 0.03 -6.45 -0.58
N TYR A 55 -1.24 -6.63 -0.28
CA TYR A 55 -1.72 -6.66 1.11
C TYR A 55 -2.17 -8.03 1.59
N ASP A 56 -2.27 -9.02 0.70
CA ASP A 56 -2.61 -10.41 1.05
C ASP A 56 -1.61 -11.42 0.44
N ALA A 57 -0.77 -12.01 1.28
CA ALA A 57 0.22 -13.00 0.85
C ALA A 57 -0.40 -14.32 0.34
N ARG A 58 -1.72 -14.51 0.49
CA ARG A 58 -2.45 -15.67 -0.06
C ARG A 58 -2.83 -15.49 -1.52
N LEU A 59 -2.61 -14.30 -2.08
CA LEU A 59 -2.99 -13.81 -3.39
C LEU A 59 -4.50 -13.53 -3.53
N THR A 60 -4.79 -12.42 -4.15
CA THR A 60 -6.16 -11.97 -4.43
C THR A 60 -6.64 -12.47 -5.81
N PRO A 61 -7.94 -12.44 -6.10
CA PRO A 61 -8.48 -12.96 -7.36
C PRO A 61 -7.89 -12.33 -8.60
N SER A 62 -7.55 -11.03 -8.60
CA SER A 62 -6.92 -10.36 -9.75
C SER A 62 -5.56 -10.98 -10.11
N ALA A 63 -4.76 -11.38 -9.11
CA ALA A 63 -3.50 -12.08 -9.34
C ALA A 63 -3.74 -13.53 -9.79
N ILE A 64 -4.65 -14.26 -9.15
CA ILE A 64 -4.92 -15.68 -9.44
C ILE A 64 -5.47 -15.86 -10.87
N ARG A 65 -6.35 -14.97 -11.35
CA ARG A 65 -6.91 -15.03 -12.71
C ARG A 65 -5.85 -14.97 -13.82
N GLN A 66 -4.66 -14.50 -13.52
CA GLN A 66 -3.54 -14.43 -14.48
C GLN A 66 -2.63 -15.66 -14.44
N GLU A 67 -2.96 -16.67 -13.62
CA GLU A 67 -2.22 -17.94 -13.62
C GLU A 67 -2.33 -18.63 -14.99
N GLY A 68 -1.17 -18.91 -15.61
CA GLY A 68 -1.09 -19.53 -16.95
C GLY A 68 -1.43 -18.59 -18.11
N SER A 69 -1.59 -17.30 -17.89
CA SER A 69 -1.78 -16.31 -18.95
C SER A 69 -0.46 -16.04 -19.69
N ASP A 70 -0.53 -15.99 -21.03
CA ASP A 70 0.57 -15.55 -21.90
C ASP A 70 0.61 -14.00 -22.04
N GLU A 71 -0.30 -13.30 -21.36
CA GLU A 71 -0.37 -11.85 -21.41
C GLU A 71 0.86 -11.23 -20.75
N ILE A 72 1.49 -10.29 -21.43
CA ILE A 72 2.72 -9.63 -20.90
C ILE A 72 2.29 -8.48 -20.01
N PHE A 73 2.58 -8.61 -18.71
CA PHE A 73 2.44 -7.56 -17.70
C PHE A 73 3.83 -7.16 -17.16
N LEU A 74 3.96 -5.93 -16.69
CA LEU A 74 5.16 -5.52 -15.95
C LEU A 74 5.36 -6.34 -14.68
N LEU A 75 4.26 -6.73 -14.02
CA LEU A 75 4.25 -7.68 -12.92
C LEU A 75 3.43 -8.90 -13.34
N SER A 76 4.08 -10.05 -13.55
CA SER A 76 3.40 -11.29 -13.88
C SER A 76 3.07 -12.14 -12.65
N TYR A 77 2.13 -13.07 -12.78
CA TYR A 77 1.82 -14.05 -11.74
C TYR A 77 3.06 -14.85 -11.28
N ALA A 78 3.90 -15.27 -12.23
CA ALA A 78 5.13 -15.99 -11.93
C ALA A 78 6.12 -15.13 -11.10
N MET A 79 6.21 -13.83 -11.39
CA MET A 79 7.04 -12.90 -10.61
C MET A 79 6.50 -12.71 -9.19
N ILE A 80 5.19 -12.52 -9.03
CA ILE A 80 4.57 -12.41 -7.70
C ILE A 80 4.87 -13.65 -6.87
N ARG A 81 4.67 -14.85 -7.44
CA ARG A 81 5.01 -16.10 -6.76
C ARG A 81 6.48 -16.17 -6.36
N LYS A 82 7.38 -15.87 -7.28
CA LYS A 82 8.81 -15.87 -7.01
C LYS A 82 9.21 -14.91 -5.89
N PHE A 83 8.69 -13.68 -5.91
CA PHE A 83 8.95 -12.69 -4.87
C PHE A 83 8.42 -13.16 -3.52
N ARG A 84 7.18 -13.64 -3.49
CA ARG A 84 6.55 -14.18 -2.28
C ARG A 84 7.36 -15.36 -1.70
N ASP A 85 7.70 -16.34 -2.54
CA ASP A 85 8.42 -17.55 -2.10
C ASP A 85 9.86 -17.23 -1.66
N SER A 86 10.47 -16.17 -2.22
CA SER A 86 11.77 -15.67 -1.78
C SER A 86 11.72 -14.89 -0.47
N TYR A 87 10.63 -14.16 -0.23
CA TYR A 87 10.44 -13.35 0.97
C TYR A 87 10.03 -14.19 2.18
N PHE A 88 9.11 -15.15 1.99
CA PHE A 88 8.64 -16.05 3.03
C PHE A 88 9.41 -17.38 2.99
N GLN A 89 10.49 -17.45 3.76
CA GLN A 89 11.25 -18.70 3.90
C GLN A 89 10.59 -19.59 4.96
N GLY A 90 10.36 -20.86 4.61
CA GLY A 90 9.72 -21.83 5.50
C GLY A 90 8.19 -21.74 5.56
N ASP A 91 7.62 -22.36 6.58
CA ASP A 91 6.17 -22.41 6.80
C ASP A 91 5.72 -21.16 7.56
N VAL A 92 5.44 -20.08 6.82
CA VAL A 92 4.96 -18.82 7.38
C VAL A 92 3.45 -18.76 7.25
N ASP A 93 2.77 -18.49 8.37
CA ASP A 93 1.32 -18.26 8.39
C ASP A 93 1.00 -16.95 7.65
N LYS A 94 0.44 -17.11 6.44
CA LYS A 94 0.09 -15.98 5.56
C LYS A 94 -1.15 -15.21 6.01
N SER A 95 -1.83 -15.64 7.06
CA SER A 95 -2.96 -14.91 7.65
C SER A 95 -2.53 -13.88 8.71
N LEU A 96 -1.28 -13.91 9.14
CA LEU A 96 -0.79 -12.97 10.15
C LEU A 96 -0.77 -11.53 9.61
N PRO A 97 -1.20 -10.53 10.39
CA PRO A 97 -1.16 -9.12 9.98
C PRO A 97 0.22 -8.58 9.58
N ASP A 98 1.29 -9.14 10.14
CA ASP A 98 2.68 -8.79 9.77
C ASP A 98 3.08 -9.33 8.39
N VAL A 99 2.30 -10.24 7.83
CA VAL A 99 2.50 -10.87 6.52
C VAL A 99 1.47 -10.38 5.52
N SER A 100 0.21 -10.35 5.96
CA SER A 100 -0.95 -9.89 5.19
C SER A 100 -1.66 -8.77 5.97
N PRO A 101 -1.22 -7.52 5.82
CA PRO A 101 -1.77 -6.40 6.61
C PRO A 101 -3.28 -6.20 6.42
N ILE A 102 -3.85 -6.73 5.35
CA ILE A 102 -5.30 -6.76 5.15
C ILE A 102 -6.04 -7.53 6.26
N GLN A 103 -5.39 -8.44 6.99
CA GLN A 103 -5.96 -9.20 8.11
C GLN A 103 -5.89 -8.44 9.44
N GLY A 104 -5.20 -7.29 9.46
CA GLY A 104 -5.01 -6.50 10.67
C GLY A 104 -6.26 -5.75 11.12
N ASP A 105 -6.21 -5.29 12.37
CA ASP A 105 -7.17 -4.32 12.91
C ASP A 105 -6.82 -2.91 12.44
N LEU A 106 -7.58 -2.41 11.46
CA LEU A 106 -7.37 -1.11 10.82
C LEU A 106 -8.10 0.06 11.52
N SER A 107 -8.65 -0.16 12.71
CA SER A 107 -9.29 0.92 13.47
C SER A 107 -8.29 2.00 13.85
N GLY A 108 -8.69 3.28 13.72
CA GLY A 108 -7.84 4.43 14.06
C GLY A 108 -6.64 4.64 13.13
N MET A 109 -6.61 4.00 11.96
CA MET A 109 -5.57 4.27 10.96
C MET A 109 -5.64 5.71 10.45
N PRO A 110 -4.53 6.33 10.05
CA PRO A 110 -4.52 7.67 9.50
C PRO A 110 -5.28 7.71 8.16
N PRO A 111 -5.70 8.89 7.68
CA PRO A 111 -6.21 9.03 6.32
C PRO A 111 -5.26 8.42 5.30
N ALA A 112 -5.80 7.68 4.31
CA ALA A 112 -4.99 6.99 3.33
C ALA A 112 -5.44 7.28 1.90
N LEU A 113 -4.48 7.40 0.99
CA LEU A 113 -4.71 7.38 -0.45
C LEU A 113 -4.18 6.07 -1.01
N PHE A 114 -5.07 5.33 -1.67
CA PHE A 114 -4.73 4.16 -2.45
C PHE A 114 -4.68 4.53 -3.93
N THR A 115 -3.70 3.99 -4.66
CA THR A 115 -3.58 4.22 -6.12
C THR A 115 -3.27 2.89 -6.79
N VAL A 116 -4.00 2.54 -7.85
CA VAL A 116 -3.79 1.27 -8.56
C VAL A 116 -4.29 1.34 -10.00
N GLY A 117 -3.63 0.62 -10.90
CA GLY A 117 -4.06 0.46 -12.29
C GLY A 117 -5.08 -0.66 -12.47
N THR A 118 -5.97 -0.54 -13.48
CA THR A 118 -6.98 -1.59 -13.75
C THR A 118 -6.39 -2.85 -14.38
N ARG A 119 -5.17 -2.80 -14.91
CA ARG A 119 -4.43 -3.95 -15.45
C ARG A 119 -3.40 -4.51 -14.47
N ASP A 120 -3.32 -3.94 -13.27
CA ASP A 120 -2.41 -4.42 -12.23
C ASP A 120 -2.95 -5.71 -11.60
N LEU A 121 -2.09 -6.70 -11.43
CA LEU A 121 -2.43 -7.96 -10.75
C LEU A 121 -2.75 -7.75 -9.25
N LEU A 122 -2.31 -6.63 -8.67
CA LEU A 122 -2.60 -6.22 -7.28
C LEU A 122 -3.82 -5.29 -7.17
N LEU A 123 -4.68 -5.24 -8.22
CA LEU A 123 -5.89 -4.44 -8.22
C LEU A 123 -6.79 -4.77 -7.01
N ASP A 124 -7.11 -6.06 -6.84
CA ASP A 124 -7.99 -6.50 -5.76
C ASP A 124 -7.37 -6.29 -4.37
N ASP A 125 -6.04 -6.40 -4.24
CA ASP A 125 -5.32 -6.06 -3.00
C ASP A 125 -5.64 -4.62 -2.56
N SER A 126 -5.51 -3.68 -3.50
CA SER A 126 -5.79 -2.27 -3.23
C SER A 126 -7.27 -1.99 -2.96
N LEU A 127 -8.18 -2.59 -3.74
CA LEU A 127 -9.62 -2.43 -3.57
C LEU A 127 -10.09 -2.98 -2.22
N PHE A 128 -9.62 -4.17 -1.84
CA PHE A 128 -10.02 -4.82 -0.59
C PHE A 128 -9.43 -4.10 0.62
N MET A 129 -8.16 -3.67 0.54
CA MET A 129 -7.54 -2.92 1.63
C MET A 129 -8.22 -1.56 1.83
N PHE A 130 -8.54 -0.83 0.76
CA PHE A 130 -9.33 0.39 0.78
C PHE A 130 -10.70 0.18 1.43
N GLY A 131 -11.45 -0.86 0.99
CA GLY A 131 -12.76 -1.17 1.55
C GLY A 131 -12.69 -1.51 3.05
N ARG A 132 -11.66 -2.26 3.47
CA ARG A 132 -11.43 -2.53 4.89
C ARG A 132 -11.06 -1.29 5.69
N TRP A 133 -10.25 -0.39 5.13
CA TRP A 133 -9.89 0.89 5.78
C TRP A 133 -11.14 1.68 6.14
N LEU A 134 -12.06 1.82 5.18
CA LEU A 134 -13.36 2.47 5.40
C LEU A 134 -14.24 1.71 6.39
N SER A 135 -14.30 0.38 6.31
CA SER A 135 -15.14 -0.45 7.19
C SER A 135 -14.73 -0.39 8.67
N TYR A 136 -13.47 -0.04 8.93
CA TYR A 136 -12.96 0.21 10.28
C TYR A 136 -13.13 1.67 10.74
N GLY A 137 -13.82 2.51 9.96
CA GLY A 137 -14.10 3.90 10.30
C GLY A 137 -12.95 4.86 10.03
N SER A 138 -11.89 4.43 9.36
CA SER A 138 -10.77 5.28 8.96
C SER A 138 -11.02 5.91 7.60
N ASN A 139 -10.61 7.18 7.40
CA ASN A 139 -10.78 7.88 6.13
C ASN A 139 -9.85 7.28 5.06
N ALA A 140 -10.37 7.06 3.87
CA ALA A 140 -9.56 6.66 2.73
C ALA A 140 -10.13 7.18 1.41
N GLU A 141 -9.23 7.39 0.45
CA GLU A 141 -9.53 7.70 -0.95
C GLU A 141 -8.85 6.67 -1.84
N ILE A 142 -9.37 6.48 -3.05
CA ILE A 142 -8.75 5.59 -4.05
C ILE A 142 -8.74 6.22 -5.43
N ILE A 143 -7.60 6.13 -6.10
CA ILE A 143 -7.42 6.47 -7.51
C ILE A 143 -7.26 5.15 -8.28
N ILE A 144 -8.25 4.86 -9.13
CA ILE A 144 -8.19 3.72 -10.06
C ILE A 144 -7.82 4.27 -11.44
N VAL A 145 -6.68 3.84 -11.97
CA VAL A 145 -6.12 4.35 -13.23
C VAL A 145 -6.48 3.40 -14.38
N PRO A 146 -7.39 3.79 -15.29
CA PRO A 146 -7.83 2.93 -16.38
C PRO A 146 -6.68 2.55 -17.31
N GLY A 147 -6.55 1.25 -17.63
CA GLY A 147 -5.54 0.72 -18.55
C GLY A 147 -4.11 0.70 -18.04
N ALA A 148 -3.85 1.20 -16.83
CA ALA A 148 -2.51 1.22 -16.26
C ALA A 148 -2.10 -0.15 -15.71
N ASP A 149 -0.85 -0.51 -15.97
CA ASP A 149 -0.19 -1.70 -15.41
C ASP A 149 0.46 -1.39 -14.05
N HIS A 150 1.01 -2.42 -13.40
CA HIS A 150 1.87 -2.24 -12.23
C HIS A 150 3.05 -1.33 -12.55
N ALA A 151 3.46 -0.46 -11.61
CA ALA A 151 4.55 0.50 -11.78
C ALA A 151 4.35 1.52 -12.93
N PHE A 152 3.10 1.82 -13.31
CA PHE A 152 2.80 2.76 -14.40
C PHE A 152 3.42 4.14 -14.22
N ASN A 153 3.58 4.59 -12.98
CA ASN A 153 4.16 5.89 -12.62
C ASN A 153 5.69 5.96 -12.83
N ALA A 154 6.37 4.84 -13.08
CA ALA A 154 7.77 4.83 -13.49
C ALA A 154 7.97 5.35 -14.93
N PHE A 155 6.88 5.50 -15.69
CA PHE A 155 6.92 5.94 -17.08
C PHE A 155 6.24 7.31 -17.21
N PRO A 156 6.96 8.35 -17.65
CA PRO A 156 6.38 9.68 -17.86
C PRO A 156 5.21 9.63 -18.85
N SER A 157 4.06 10.13 -18.45
CA SER A 157 2.87 10.24 -19.27
C SER A 157 1.94 11.32 -18.70
N GLU A 158 0.97 11.78 -19.51
CA GLU A 158 -0.07 12.68 -19.03
C GLU A 158 -0.85 12.08 -17.86
N THR A 159 -1.19 10.79 -17.96
CA THR A 159 -1.86 10.05 -16.89
C THR A 159 -1.05 10.02 -15.60
N THR A 160 0.25 9.74 -15.69
CA THR A 160 1.16 9.76 -14.54
C THR A 160 1.17 11.14 -13.87
N THR A 161 1.31 12.20 -14.66
CA THR A 161 1.29 13.58 -14.15
C THR A 161 -0.02 13.92 -13.44
N LEU A 162 -1.17 13.51 -14.00
CA LEU A 162 -2.47 13.73 -13.36
C LEU A 162 -2.60 13.00 -12.03
N VAL A 163 -2.10 11.76 -11.96
CA VAL A 163 -2.11 10.97 -10.72
C VAL A 163 -1.18 11.58 -9.67
N GLU A 164 0.03 11.99 -10.06
CA GLU A 164 0.98 12.66 -9.16
C GLU A 164 0.41 13.96 -8.57
N ASN A 165 -0.30 14.76 -9.39
CA ASN A 165 -0.97 15.95 -8.90
C ASN A 165 -2.02 15.62 -7.83
N LYS A 166 -2.85 14.59 -8.04
CA LYS A 166 -3.83 14.13 -7.04
C LYS A 166 -3.18 13.60 -5.76
N ILE A 167 -2.07 12.86 -5.89
CA ILE A 167 -1.27 12.43 -4.74
C ILE A 167 -0.78 13.66 -3.95
N ASN A 168 -0.24 14.66 -4.65
CA ASN A 168 0.24 15.88 -4.00
C ASN A 168 -0.90 16.66 -3.31
N GLU A 169 -2.08 16.76 -3.93
CA GLU A 169 -3.26 17.36 -3.32
C GLU A 169 -3.65 16.64 -2.02
N PHE A 170 -3.70 15.31 -2.04
CA PHE A 170 -3.96 14.51 -0.84
C PHE A 170 -2.89 14.75 0.23
N LEU A 171 -1.61 14.67 -0.12
CA LEU A 171 -0.52 14.89 0.83
C LEU A 171 -0.58 16.27 1.51
N GLN A 172 -0.96 17.30 0.75
CA GLN A 172 -1.16 18.64 1.30
C GLN A 172 -2.40 18.73 2.22
N SER A 173 -3.47 17.99 1.90
CA SER A 173 -4.72 18.02 2.67
C SER A 173 -4.60 17.40 4.06
N VAL A 174 -3.64 16.49 4.26
CA VAL A 174 -3.40 15.78 5.54
C VAL A 174 -2.28 16.40 6.40
N LEU A 175 -1.60 17.41 5.89
CA LEU A 175 -0.55 18.18 6.58
C LEU A 175 -1.07 19.50 7.12
#